data_f0444286d47ff2df26944aa1fb4c0add
#
_entry.id   f0444286d47ff2df26944aa1fb4c0add
#
_cell.length_a   1.000
_cell.length_b   1.000
_cell.length_c   1.000
_cell.angle_alpha   90.00
_cell.angle_beta   90.00
_cell.angle_gamma   90.00
#
_symmetry.space_group_name_H-M   'P 1'
#
loop_
_entity.id
_entity.type
_entity.pdbx_description
1 polymer ?
#
loop_
_entity_poly.entity_id
_entity_poly.type
_entity_poly.pdbx_seq_one_letter_code
_entity_poly.pdbx_strand_id
1 'polypeptide(L)'
;MYIAMNRFRVNAGFEEGFERRWQERDSYLSEVPGFRTFHLLRGETKEEITTYLSHSTWDSRDAFAAWTRSDSFRKAHGDGRSPDGTLAGHPVFEGYEVVL
;
A
#
# COMPACT_ATOMS: atom_id res chain seq x y z
N MET A 1 -7.00 6.67 -16.02
CA MET A 1 -6.37 5.75 -15.05
C MET A 1 -5.95 6.51 -13.82
N TYR A 2 -6.21 5.94 -12.66
CA TYR A 2 -5.87 6.54 -11.36
C TYR A 2 -4.78 5.72 -10.68
N ILE A 3 -3.83 6.37 -10.03
CA ILE A 3 -2.76 5.73 -9.25
C ILE A 3 -2.94 6.11 -7.79
N ALA A 4 -3.01 5.10 -6.92
CA ALA A 4 -3.11 5.29 -5.47
C ALA A 4 -1.84 4.75 -4.81
N MET A 5 -1.20 5.57 -3.98
CA MET A 5 0.04 5.20 -3.30
C MET A 5 -0.05 5.52 -1.82
N ASN A 6 0.56 4.67 -1.01
CA ASN A 6 0.84 4.97 0.38
C ASN A 6 2.34 4.93 0.59
N ARG A 7 2.88 5.95 1.22
CA ARG A 7 4.30 6.06 1.54
C ARG A 7 4.53 5.62 2.97
N PHE A 8 5.40 4.63 3.14
CA PHE A 8 5.76 4.08 4.45
C PHE A 8 7.23 4.38 4.73
N ARG A 9 7.53 4.79 5.96
CA ARG A 9 8.90 4.96 6.43
C ARG A 9 9.19 3.83 7.41
N VAL A 10 9.99 2.86 6.98
CA VAL A 10 10.26 1.63 7.74
C VAL A 10 11.59 1.74 8.45
N ASN A 11 11.60 1.53 9.76
CA ASN A 11 12.80 1.59 10.57
C ASN A 11 13.77 0.46 10.24
N ALA A 12 15.07 0.72 10.38
CA ALA A 12 16.11 -0.27 10.14
C ALA A 12 15.89 -1.52 10.98
N GLY A 13 16.05 -2.67 10.34
CA GLY A 13 15.83 -3.97 10.97
C GLY A 13 14.42 -4.53 10.78
N PHE A 14 13.48 -3.73 10.30
CA PHE A 14 12.10 -4.16 10.09
C PHE A 14 11.73 -4.38 8.63
N GLU A 15 12.65 -4.15 7.71
CA GLU A 15 12.38 -4.20 6.27
C GLU A 15 11.92 -5.58 5.80
N GLU A 16 12.63 -6.63 6.19
CA GLU A 16 12.31 -7.98 5.77
C GLU A 16 10.94 -8.43 6.28
N GLY A 17 10.64 -8.14 7.54
CA GLY A 17 9.35 -8.45 8.14
C GLY A 17 8.21 -7.66 7.47
N PHE A 18 8.45 -6.40 7.13
CA PHE A 18 7.50 -5.56 6.43
C PHE A 18 7.15 -6.16 5.05
N GLU A 19 8.17 -6.53 4.28
CA GLU A 19 7.96 -7.13 2.95
C GLU A 19 7.22 -8.47 3.06
N ARG A 20 7.57 -9.29 4.05
CA ARG A 20 6.93 -10.59 4.26
C ARG A 20 5.44 -10.44 4.58
N ARG A 21 5.07 -9.49 5.42
CA ARG A 21 3.66 -9.25 5.76
C ARG A 21 2.85 -8.87 4.53
N TRP A 22 3.42 -8.07 3.63
CA TRP A 22 2.76 -7.73 2.38
C TRP A 22 2.61 -8.93 1.45
N GLN A 23 3.62 -9.81 1.39
CA GLN A 23 3.58 -11.03 0.58
C GLN A 23 2.50 -12.00 1.06
N GLU A 24 2.36 -12.12 2.37
CA GLU A 24 1.42 -13.06 3.00
C GLU A 24 0.01 -12.52 3.09
N ARG A 25 -0.17 -11.23 2.88
CA ARG A 25 -1.44 -10.55 3.04
C ARG A 25 -2.37 -10.86 1.88
N ASP A 26 -3.59 -11.31 2.19
CA ASP A 26 -4.65 -11.42 1.19
C ASP A 26 -5.32 -10.06 1.04
N SER A 27 -5.12 -9.42 -0.10
CA SER A 27 -5.68 -8.09 -0.36
C SER A 27 -7.05 -8.14 -1.03
N TYR A 28 -7.44 -9.30 -1.57
CA TYR A 28 -8.68 -9.50 -2.34
C TYR A 28 -8.80 -8.56 -3.55
N LEU A 29 -7.70 -7.93 -3.97
CA LEU A 29 -7.70 -6.91 -5.01
C LEU A 29 -8.08 -7.45 -6.38
N SER A 30 -7.68 -8.68 -6.69
CA SER A 30 -7.94 -9.29 -8.00
C SER A 30 -9.44 -9.38 -8.35
N GLU A 31 -10.30 -9.33 -7.35
CA GLU A 31 -11.76 -9.43 -7.54
C GLU A 31 -12.45 -8.07 -7.50
N VAL A 32 -11.71 -6.99 -7.32
CA VAL A 32 -12.30 -5.65 -7.15
C VAL A 32 -12.53 -5.00 -8.50
N PRO A 33 -13.76 -4.54 -8.78
CA PRO A 33 -14.04 -3.86 -10.05
C PRO A 33 -13.17 -2.62 -10.23
N GLY A 34 -12.57 -2.49 -11.41
CA GLY A 34 -11.72 -1.36 -11.76
C GLY A 34 -10.29 -1.44 -11.28
N PHE A 35 -9.94 -2.45 -10.50
CA PHE A 35 -8.53 -2.69 -10.11
C PHE A 35 -7.73 -3.17 -11.32
N ARG A 36 -6.47 -2.68 -11.43
CA ARG A 36 -5.56 -3.08 -12.51
C ARG A 36 -4.31 -3.78 -11.99
N THR A 37 -3.43 -3.06 -11.30
CA THR A 37 -2.15 -3.63 -10.84
C THR A 37 -1.83 -3.19 -9.43
N PHE A 38 -1.02 -4.00 -8.75
CA PHE A 38 -0.48 -3.68 -7.44
C PHE A 38 0.99 -4.07 -7.35
N HIS A 39 1.79 -3.17 -6.77
CA HIS A 39 3.19 -3.44 -6.46
C HIS A 39 3.54 -2.81 -5.12
N LEU A 40 4.42 -3.48 -4.37
CA LEU A 40 5.10 -2.86 -3.25
C LEU A 40 6.49 -2.48 -3.73
N LEU A 41 6.86 -1.21 -3.60
CA LEU A 41 8.12 -0.66 -4.10
C LEU A 41 9.03 -0.34 -2.92
N ARG A 42 10.30 -0.73 -3.04
CA ARG A 42 11.32 -0.37 -2.04
C ARG A 42 12.21 0.73 -2.61
N GLY A 43 12.28 1.83 -1.88
CA GLY A 43 13.14 2.96 -2.22
C GLY A 43 14.47 2.92 -1.50
N GLU A 44 15.08 4.09 -1.33
CA GLU A 44 16.37 4.23 -0.68
C GLU A 44 16.28 4.12 0.84
N THR A 45 17.38 3.70 1.45
CA THR A 45 17.56 3.76 2.90
C THR A 45 18.41 4.97 3.23
N LYS A 46 17.90 5.86 4.08
CA LYS A 46 18.60 7.06 4.57
C LYS A 46 18.36 7.21 6.06
N GLU A 47 19.41 7.47 6.82
CA GLU A 47 19.32 7.71 8.27
C GLU A 47 18.54 6.58 8.97
N GLU A 48 18.85 5.35 8.60
CA GLU A 48 18.24 4.15 9.17
C GLU A 48 16.73 4.00 8.88
N ILE A 49 16.24 4.68 7.86
CA ILE A 49 14.85 4.57 7.42
C ILE A 49 14.82 4.19 5.95
N THR A 50 14.07 3.14 5.63
CA THR A 50 13.81 2.72 4.25
C THR A 50 12.41 3.17 3.84
N THR A 51 12.31 3.85 2.70
CA THR A 51 11.02 4.27 2.15
C THR A 51 10.43 3.15 1.31
N TYR A 52 9.17 2.83 1.57
CA TYR A 52 8.38 1.89 0.75
C TYR A 52 7.15 2.60 0.23
N LEU A 53 6.70 2.19 -0.95
CA LEU A 53 5.43 2.65 -1.51
C LEU A 53 4.57 1.44 -1.83
N SER A 54 3.31 1.46 -1.39
CA SER A 54 2.30 0.60 -1.99
C SER A 54 1.76 1.34 -3.21
N HIS A 55 1.77 0.69 -4.38
CA HIS A 55 1.42 1.32 -5.65
C HIS A 55 0.34 0.49 -6.32
N SER A 56 -0.86 1.07 -6.45
CA SER A 56 -1.97 0.40 -7.13
C SER A 56 -2.51 1.28 -8.25
N THR A 57 -2.95 0.65 -9.33
CA THR A 57 -3.54 1.36 -10.46
C THR A 57 -4.97 0.92 -10.66
N TRP A 58 -5.82 1.85 -11.10
CA TRP A 58 -7.26 1.70 -11.16
C TRP A 58 -7.80 2.32 -12.43
N ASP A 59 -8.94 1.82 -12.92
CA ASP A 59 -9.59 2.40 -14.08
C ASP A 59 -9.99 3.86 -13.83
N SER A 60 -10.38 4.19 -12.60
CA SER A 60 -10.81 5.53 -12.23
C SER A 60 -10.62 5.76 -10.73
N ARG A 61 -10.64 7.03 -10.34
CA ARG A 61 -10.64 7.41 -8.94
C ARG A 61 -11.88 6.85 -8.22
N ASP A 62 -13.03 6.82 -8.89
CA ASP A 62 -14.27 6.33 -8.30
C ASP A 62 -14.18 4.82 -7.98
N ALA A 63 -13.50 4.04 -8.83
CA ALA A 63 -13.28 2.63 -8.57
C ALA A 63 -12.44 2.43 -7.31
N PHE A 64 -11.37 3.19 -7.16
CA PHE A 64 -10.54 3.17 -5.95
C PHE A 64 -11.35 3.58 -4.72
N ALA A 65 -12.11 4.67 -4.82
CA ALA A 65 -12.91 5.17 -3.69
C ALA A 65 -13.96 4.13 -3.25
N ALA A 66 -14.58 3.45 -4.21
CA ALA A 66 -15.54 2.39 -3.91
C ALA A 66 -14.89 1.23 -3.16
N TRP A 67 -13.67 0.85 -3.56
CA TRP A 67 -12.93 -0.21 -2.87
C TRP A 67 -12.64 0.17 -1.42
N THR A 68 -12.25 1.42 -1.15
CA THR A 68 -11.92 1.86 0.22
C THR A 68 -13.12 1.77 1.17
N ARG A 69 -14.34 1.70 0.64
CA ARG A 69 -15.56 1.55 1.42
C ARG A 69 -16.06 0.11 1.48
N SER A 70 -15.32 -0.84 0.88
CA SER A 70 -15.75 -2.23 0.77
C SER A 70 -15.33 -3.07 1.96
N ASP A 71 -15.98 -4.24 2.12
CA ASP A 71 -15.60 -5.22 3.13
C ASP A 71 -14.22 -5.80 2.85
N SER A 72 -13.86 -5.97 1.57
CA SER A 72 -12.53 -6.46 1.17
C SER A 72 -11.43 -5.53 1.68
N PHE A 73 -11.64 -4.22 1.58
CA PHE A 73 -10.69 -3.24 2.09
C PHE A 73 -10.52 -3.37 3.61
N ARG A 74 -11.62 -3.47 4.34
CA ARG A 74 -11.58 -3.62 5.79
C ARG A 74 -10.86 -4.90 6.22
N LYS A 75 -11.14 -6.02 5.55
CA LYS A 75 -10.48 -7.29 5.82
C LYS A 75 -8.98 -7.20 5.57
N ALA A 76 -8.58 -6.67 4.41
CA ALA A 76 -7.18 -6.54 4.06
C ALA A 76 -6.40 -5.69 5.07
N HIS A 77 -6.97 -4.57 5.50
CA HIS A 77 -6.30 -3.66 6.43
C HIS A 77 -6.34 -4.17 7.87
N GLY A 78 -7.36 -4.92 8.24
CA GLY A 78 -7.43 -5.55 9.56
C GLY A 78 -6.35 -6.59 9.77
N ASP A 79 -6.06 -7.38 8.74
CA ASP A 79 -5.07 -8.46 8.79
C ASP A 79 -3.64 -7.98 8.54
N GLY A 80 -3.47 -6.80 7.94
CA GLY A 80 -2.18 -6.30 7.49
C GLY A 80 -1.45 -5.37 8.45
N ARG A 81 -1.86 -5.34 9.72
CA ARG A 81 -1.28 -4.41 10.69
C ARG A 81 0.17 -4.77 11.02
N SER A 82 1.09 -3.80 10.88
CA SER A 82 2.49 -3.98 11.20
C SER A 82 2.74 -4.00 12.71
N PRO A 83 3.75 -4.77 13.18
CA PRO A 83 4.18 -4.71 14.58
C PRO A 83 4.62 -3.31 14.99
N ASP A 84 4.50 -3.01 16.28
CA ASP A 84 4.96 -1.75 16.83
C ASP A 84 6.45 -1.57 16.56
N GLY A 85 6.86 -0.34 16.25
CA GLY A 85 8.24 0.00 15.95
C GLY A 85 8.64 -0.19 14.50
N THR A 86 7.79 -0.82 13.67
CA THR A 86 8.09 -1.01 12.25
C THR A 86 8.14 0.32 11.50
N LEU A 87 7.17 1.19 11.75
CA LEU A 87 7.04 2.45 11.01
C LEU A 87 7.53 3.64 11.84
N ALA A 88 8.21 4.58 11.18
CA ALA A 88 8.70 5.82 11.78
C ALA A 88 7.65 6.93 11.74
N GLY A 89 6.40 6.60 11.60
CA GLY A 89 5.28 7.55 11.54
C GLY A 89 4.13 6.96 10.79
N HIS A 90 3.04 7.73 10.65
CA HIS A 90 1.88 7.26 9.90
C HIS A 90 2.17 7.24 8.39
N PRO A 91 1.63 6.25 7.66
CA PRO A 91 1.70 6.27 6.21
C PRO A 91 1.05 7.53 5.63
N VAL A 92 1.60 8.01 4.52
CA VAL A 92 1.06 9.19 3.81
C VAL A 92 0.44 8.72 2.50
N PHE A 93 -0.84 9.01 2.31
CA PHE A 93 -1.54 8.68 1.08
C PHE A 93 -1.29 9.74 0.00
N GLU A 94 -1.06 9.28 -1.23
CA GLU A 94 -0.93 10.13 -2.40
C GLU A 94 -1.73 9.51 -3.55
N GLY A 95 -2.58 10.31 -4.21
CA GLY A 95 -3.36 9.85 -5.35
C GLY A 95 -3.13 10.74 -6.55
N TYR A 96 -3.06 10.14 -7.75
CA TYR A 96 -2.75 10.85 -8.98
C TYR A 96 -3.58 10.37 -10.14
N GLU A 97 -4.06 11.29 -10.96
CA GLU A 97 -4.66 10.96 -12.26
C GLU A 97 -3.55 10.87 -13.31
N VAL A 98 -3.60 9.85 -14.16
CA VAL A 98 -2.68 9.76 -15.30
C VAL A 98 -3.21 10.68 -16.40
N VAL A 99 -2.40 11.67 -16.77
CA VAL A 99 -2.80 12.67 -17.77
C VAL A 99 -2.04 12.55 -19.09
N LEU A 100 -1.02 11.71 -19.13
CA LEU A 100 -0.25 11.43 -20.36
C LEU A 100 0.01 9.95 -20.51
#